data_2fa0bb0019c5c75eea40b0ad249838c2
#
_entry.id   2fa0bb0019c5c75eea40b0ad249838c2
#
_cell.length_a   1.000
_cell.length_b   1.000
_cell.length_c   1.000
_cell.angle_alpha   90.00
_cell.angle_beta   90.00
_cell.angle_gamma   90.00
#
_symmetry.space_group_name_H-M   'P 1'
#
loop_
_entity.id
_entity.type
_entity.pdbx_description
1 polymer ?
#
loop_
_entity_poly.entity_id
_entity_poly.type
_entity_poly.pdbx_seq_one_letter_code
_entity_poly.pdbx_strand_id
1 'polypeptide(L)'
;MLYYSPQIWTSDNTDPLERLSIQFGTSMCYPASTMGAHVSASKRAGYDTKANVALWGTFGYELDPNRFTEEESELIKAQVAEYHKYYDVIHYGELYRLISPFENEFRAAWMFVSQDKDEALVTSVVIKRPEDRGFTLRLKGLDPAKYYVDEDDGEIYSGALLMNAGICLDFNGEWDGDSFKKHFKAVK
;
A
#
# COMPACT_ATOMS: atom_id res chain seq x y z
N MET A 1 13.37 -18.58 -12.47
CA MET A 1 12.46 -17.75 -13.28
C MET A 1 12.98 -16.32 -13.39
N LEU A 2 13.27 -15.63 -12.31
CA LEU A 2 13.78 -14.24 -12.31
C LEU A 2 15.14 -14.05 -13.02
N TYR A 3 15.89 -15.12 -13.27
CA TYR A 3 17.12 -15.06 -14.07
C TYR A 3 16.84 -14.64 -15.53
N TYR A 4 15.71 -15.04 -16.08
CA TYR A 4 15.32 -14.75 -17.47
C TYR A 4 14.25 -13.67 -17.60
N SER A 5 13.55 -13.35 -16.52
CA SER A 5 12.48 -12.35 -16.49
C SER A 5 12.59 -11.52 -15.21
N PRO A 6 12.79 -10.21 -15.31
CA PRO A 6 12.91 -9.34 -14.14
C PRO A 6 11.59 -9.17 -13.39
N GLN A 7 10.48 -9.57 -13.98
CA GLN A 7 9.13 -9.39 -13.44
C GLN A 7 8.30 -10.65 -13.68
N ILE A 8 7.37 -10.92 -12.77
CA ILE A 8 6.35 -11.95 -12.89
C ILE A 8 4.96 -11.31 -12.93
N TRP A 9 4.10 -11.81 -13.79
CA TRP A 9 2.67 -11.48 -13.72
C TRP A 9 2.07 -12.22 -12.54
N THR A 10 1.60 -11.47 -11.53
CA THR A 10 1.22 -12.07 -10.25
C THR A 10 -0.09 -12.84 -10.35
N SER A 11 -1.07 -12.30 -11.07
CA SER A 11 -2.37 -12.94 -11.28
C SER A 11 -3.22 -12.14 -12.27
N ASP A 12 -4.07 -12.83 -13.05
CA ASP A 12 -5.13 -12.23 -13.86
C ASP A 12 -6.36 -11.80 -13.04
N ASN A 13 -6.35 -12.06 -11.73
CA ASN A 13 -7.46 -11.66 -10.86
C ASN A 13 -7.58 -10.14 -10.82
N THR A 14 -8.78 -9.64 -11.12
CA THR A 14 -9.09 -8.21 -11.20
C THR A 14 -9.65 -7.63 -9.91
N ASP A 15 -10.04 -8.47 -8.94
CA ASP A 15 -10.59 -8.01 -7.66
C ASP A 15 -9.49 -7.53 -6.72
N PRO A 16 -9.45 -6.24 -6.35
CA PRO A 16 -8.38 -5.71 -5.50
C PRO A 16 -8.34 -6.33 -4.10
N LEU A 17 -9.47 -6.79 -3.55
CA LEU A 17 -9.51 -7.40 -2.22
C LEU A 17 -8.97 -8.85 -2.26
N GLU A 18 -9.27 -9.60 -3.32
CA GLU A 18 -8.68 -10.94 -3.50
C GLU A 18 -7.18 -10.86 -3.82
N ARG A 19 -6.75 -9.82 -4.54
CA ARG A 19 -5.33 -9.56 -4.80
C ARG A 19 -4.51 -9.35 -3.53
N LEU A 20 -5.10 -8.91 -2.42
CA LEU A 20 -4.39 -8.80 -1.14
C LEU A 20 -3.77 -10.13 -0.73
N SER A 21 -4.54 -11.22 -0.77
CA SER A 21 -4.04 -12.57 -0.45
C SER A 21 -3.03 -13.07 -1.48
N ILE A 22 -3.27 -12.81 -2.76
CA ILE A 22 -2.38 -13.21 -3.85
C ILE A 22 -1.02 -12.50 -3.73
N GLN A 23 -1.02 -11.18 -3.58
CA GLN A 23 0.20 -10.38 -3.49
C GLN A 23 0.94 -10.64 -2.17
N PHE A 24 0.22 -10.80 -1.05
CA PHE A 24 0.83 -11.19 0.22
C PHE A 24 1.56 -12.53 0.08
N GLY A 25 0.88 -13.57 -0.44
CA GLY A 25 1.49 -14.89 -0.64
C GLY A 25 2.68 -14.84 -1.60
N THR A 26 2.55 -14.15 -2.73
CA THR A 26 3.63 -13.98 -3.71
C THR A 26 4.85 -13.27 -3.08
N SER A 27 4.61 -12.24 -2.27
CA SER A 27 5.68 -11.48 -1.60
C SER A 27 6.48 -12.30 -0.58
N MET A 28 6.00 -13.48 -0.17
CA MET A 28 6.76 -14.38 0.70
C MET A 28 7.89 -15.11 -0.06
N CYS A 29 7.78 -15.23 -1.38
CA CYS A 29 8.73 -15.92 -2.22
C CYS A 29 9.50 -15.00 -3.17
N TYR A 30 8.93 -13.85 -3.52
CA TYR A 30 9.46 -12.92 -4.51
C TYR A 30 9.48 -11.49 -3.98
N PRO A 31 10.53 -10.71 -4.32
CA PRO A 31 10.57 -9.28 -3.99
C PRO A 31 9.38 -8.52 -4.60
N ALA A 32 8.86 -7.51 -3.89
CA ALA A 32 7.78 -6.66 -4.39
C ALA A 32 8.10 -6.01 -5.74
N SER A 33 9.37 -5.62 -5.94
CA SER A 33 9.86 -5.04 -7.20
C SER A 33 9.75 -5.95 -8.43
N THR A 34 9.45 -7.23 -8.24
CA THR A 34 9.27 -8.21 -9.33
C THR A 34 7.82 -8.63 -9.53
N MET A 35 6.91 -8.20 -8.66
CA MET A 35 5.49 -8.56 -8.73
C MET A 35 4.73 -7.61 -9.66
N GLY A 36 4.19 -8.13 -10.76
CA GLY A 36 3.25 -7.40 -11.61
C GLY A 36 1.94 -7.14 -10.86
N ALA A 37 1.67 -5.88 -10.55
CA ALA A 37 0.43 -5.45 -9.92
C ALA A 37 -0.24 -4.38 -10.79
N HIS A 38 -1.58 -4.39 -10.84
CA HIS A 38 -2.31 -3.51 -11.74
C HIS A 38 -3.66 -3.05 -11.18
N VAL A 39 -4.06 -1.88 -11.63
CA VAL A 39 -5.40 -1.33 -11.47
C VAL A 39 -6.29 -1.91 -12.57
N SER A 40 -7.44 -2.46 -12.21
CA SER A 40 -8.34 -3.16 -13.11
C SER A 40 -9.75 -2.60 -13.12
N ALA A 41 -10.61 -3.14 -13.98
CA ALA A 41 -12.00 -2.73 -14.15
C ALA A 41 -12.95 -3.21 -13.04
N SER A 42 -12.48 -3.89 -11.99
CA SER A 42 -13.33 -4.34 -10.88
C SER A 42 -14.14 -3.18 -10.29
N LYS A 43 -15.39 -3.47 -9.92
CA LYS A 43 -16.28 -2.50 -9.26
C LYS A 43 -16.35 -2.67 -7.74
N ARG A 44 -15.59 -3.62 -7.17
CA ARG A 44 -15.66 -3.97 -5.76
C ARG A 44 -14.99 -2.94 -4.84
N ALA A 45 -14.11 -2.11 -5.38
CA ALA A 45 -13.49 -1.01 -4.66
C ALA A 45 -13.29 0.21 -5.58
N GLY A 46 -13.10 1.37 -4.97
CA GLY A 46 -12.78 2.61 -5.67
C GLY A 46 -11.40 2.59 -6.34
N TYR A 47 -11.15 3.57 -7.21
CA TYR A 47 -9.86 3.70 -7.90
C TYR A 47 -8.68 3.88 -6.93
N ASP A 48 -8.90 4.59 -5.80
CA ASP A 48 -7.84 4.81 -4.80
C ASP A 48 -7.39 3.49 -4.16
N THR A 49 -8.33 2.63 -3.78
CA THR A 49 -8.00 1.31 -3.22
C THR A 49 -7.33 0.41 -4.25
N LYS A 50 -7.79 0.40 -5.49
CA LYS A 50 -7.14 -0.34 -6.57
C LYS A 50 -5.69 0.10 -6.76
N ALA A 51 -5.45 1.41 -6.78
CA ALA A 51 -4.10 1.97 -6.87
C ALA A 51 -3.26 1.62 -5.65
N ASN A 52 -3.79 1.78 -4.44
CA ASN A 52 -3.09 1.43 -3.21
C ASN A 52 -2.67 -0.05 -3.16
N VAL A 53 -3.54 -0.95 -3.64
CA VAL A 53 -3.19 -2.38 -3.76
C VAL A 53 -2.12 -2.60 -4.84
N ALA A 54 -2.20 -1.90 -5.97
CA ALA A 54 -1.22 -2.01 -7.05
C ALA A 54 0.16 -1.44 -6.66
N LEU A 55 0.24 -0.49 -5.74
CA LEU A 55 1.49 0.04 -5.19
C LEU A 55 2.31 -1.00 -4.38
N TRP A 56 1.76 -2.19 -4.13
CA TRP A 56 2.53 -3.28 -3.51
C TRP A 56 3.54 -3.94 -4.46
N GLY A 57 3.58 -3.56 -5.71
CA GLY A 57 4.47 -4.15 -6.71
C GLY A 57 4.85 -3.17 -7.80
N THR A 58 5.10 -3.70 -8.99
CA THR A 58 5.27 -2.88 -10.19
C THR A 58 3.91 -2.42 -10.66
N PHE A 59 3.65 -1.15 -10.50
CA PHE A 59 2.36 -0.51 -10.73
C PHE A 59 2.01 -0.43 -12.23
N GLY A 60 0.75 -0.68 -12.57
CA GLY A 60 0.26 -0.55 -13.93
C GLY A 60 -1.26 -0.52 -14.02
N TYR A 61 -1.78 -0.46 -15.23
CA TYR A 61 -3.20 -0.46 -15.53
C TYR A 61 -3.54 -1.56 -16.54
N GLU A 62 -4.60 -2.31 -16.25
CA GLU A 62 -5.24 -3.23 -17.19
C GLU A 62 -6.65 -2.71 -17.49
N LEU A 63 -6.69 -1.62 -18.26
CA LEU A 63 -7.90 -0.88 -18.61
C LEU A 63 -7.85 -0.42 -20.07
N ASP A 64 -9.01 -0.21 -20.68
CA ASP A 64 -9.12 0.35 -22.01
C ASP A 64 -9.11 1.89 -21.96
N PRO A 65 -8.03 2.56 -22.37
CA PRO A 65 -7.90 4.02 -22.26
C PRO A 65 -8.92 4.78 -23.12
N ASN A 66 -9.52 4.13 -24.14
CA ASN A 66 -10.54 4.76 -24.97
C ASN A 66 -11.90 4.93 -24.27
N ARG A 67 -12.05 4.32 -23.08
CA ARG A 67 -13.27 4.37 -22.28
C ARG A 67 -13.20 5.30 -21.09
N PHE A 68 -12.06 5.96 -20.86
CA PHE A 68 -11.89 6.85 -19.73
C PHE A 68 -12.69 8.13 -19.90
N THR A 69 -13.34 8.56 -18.83
CA THR A 69 -13.81 9.94 -18.71
C THR A 69 -12.63 10.88 -18.52
N GLU A 70 -12.86 12.19 -18.63
CA GLU A 70 -11.83 13.18 -18.35
C GLU A 70 -11.36 13.12 -16.90
N GLU A 71 -12.30 12.97 -15.96
CA GLU A 71 -12.01 12.81 -14.52
C GLU A 71 -11.17 11.55 -14.24
N GLU A 72 -11.53 10.41 -14.82
CA GLU A 72 -10.73 9.19 -14.69
C GLU A 72 -9.33 9.35 -15.26
N SER A 73 -9.19 10.05 -16.38
CA SER A 73 -7.89 10.31 -17.00
C SER A 73 -6.99 11.17 -16.12
N GLU A 74 -7.54 12.20 -15.47
CA GLU A 74 -6.78 13.03 -14.52
C GLU A 74 -6.42 12.26 -13.25
N LEU A 75 -7.33 11.45 -12.72
CA LEU A 75 -7.06 10.57 -11.58
C LEU A 75 -5.93 9.58 -11.88
N ILE A 76 -5.96 8.94 -13.04
CA ILE A 76 -4.91 8.00 -13.48
C ILE A 76 -3.56 8.70 -13.59
N LYS A 77 -3.51 9.91 -14.17
CA LYS A 77 -2.27 10.70 -14.25
C LYS A 77 -1.72 11.01 -12.85
N ALA A 78 -2.60 11.38 -11.91
CA ALA A 78 -2.21 11.66 -10.53
C ALA A 78 -1.65 10.38 -9.85
N GLN A 79 -2.29 9.23 -10.02
CA GLN A 79 -1.84 7.95 -9.46
C GLN A 79 -0.50 7.49 -10.06
N VAL A 80 -0.28 7.70 -11.37
CA VAL A 80 1.02 7.42 -12.00
C VAL A 80 2.12 8.34 -11.45
N ALA A 81 1.83 9.63 -11.29
CA ALA A 81 2.78 10.57 -10.69
C ALA A 81 3.10 10.18 -9.24
N GLU A 82 2.11 9.72 -8.50
CA GLU A 82 2.27 9.23 -7.13
C GLU A 82 3.13 7.96 -7.07
N TYR A 83 2.92 6.99 -7.97
CA TYR A 83 3.79 5.83 -8.09
C TYR A 83 5.26 6.22 -8.35
N HIS A 84 5.50 7.19 -9.23
CA HIS A 84 6.85 7.70 -9.46
C HIS A 84 7.45 8.36 -8.21
N LYS A 85 6.63 9.05 -7.40
CA LYS A 85 7.07 9.62 -6.12
C LYS A 85 7.54 8.54 -5.14
N TYR A 86 6.86 7.38 -5.11
CA TYR A 86 7.14 6.27 -4.20
C TYR A 86 8.02 5.17 -4.80
N TYR A 87 8.48 5.34 -6.04
CA TYR A 87 9.19 4.29 -6.77
C TYR A 87 10.38 3.74 -5.98
N ASP A 88 11.24 4.59 -5.46
CA ASP A 88 12.45 4.16 -4.79
C ASP A 88 12.17 3.41 -3.48
N VAL A 89 11.23 3.90 -2.67
CA VAL A 89 10.87 3.21 -1.41
C VAL A 89 10.18 1.88 -1.65
N ILE A 90 9.39 1.73 -2.72
CA ILE A 90 8.73 0.47 -3.09
C ILE A 90 9.73 -0.52 -3.67
N HIS A 91 10.62 -0.09 -4.58
CA HIS A 91 11.50 -0.99 -5.33
C HIS A 91 12.79 -1.35 -4.61
N TYR A 92 13.32 -0.43 -3.80
CA TYR A 92 14.60 -0.59 -3.11
C TYR A 92 14.48 -0.63 -1.58
N GLY A 93 13.30 -0.31 -1.04
CA GLY A 93 13.01 -0.40 0.38
C GLY A 93 12.74 -1.82 0.86
N GLU A 94 12.69 -1.97 2.17
CA GLU A 94 12.31 -3.22 2.83
C GLU A 94 10.81 -3.32 3.00
N LEU A 95 10.22 -4.45 2.61
CA LEU A 95 8.80 -4.75 2.79
C LEU A 95 8.53 -5.34 4.18
N TYR A 96 7.69 -4.69 4.95
CA TYR A 96 7.14 -5.20 6.21
C TYR A 96 5.65 -5.51 6.05
N ARG A 97 5.29 -6.77 6.28
CA ARG A 97 3.89 -7.23 6.34
C ARG A 97 3.39 -6.97 7.75
N LEU A 98 2.42 -6.07 7.89
CA LEU A 98 1.91 -5.62 9.18
C LEU A 98 0.71 -6.46 9.61
N ILE A 99 -0.24 -6.68 8.69
CA ILE A 99 -1.44 -7.50 8.92
C ILE A 99 -1.62 -8.44 7.74
N SER A 100 -1.66 -9.73 8.05
CA SER A 100 -1.87 -10.79 7.07
C SER A 100 -3.36 -10.95 6.73
N PRO A 101 -3.74 -10.92 5.45
CA PRO A 101 -5.11 -11.22 5.03
C PRO A 101 -5.51 -12.68 5.23
N PHE A 102 -4.55 -13.57 5.55
CA PHE A 102 -4.83 -14.98 5.90
C PHE A 102 -5.17 -15.17 7.38
N GLU A 103 -4.80 -14.22 8.24
CA GLU A 103 -4.99 -14.28 9.69
C GLU A 103 -6.02 -13.26 10.18
N ASN A 104 -6.31 -12.25 9.38
CA ASN A 104 -7.25 -11.18 9.70
C ASN A 104 -8.28 -11.01 8.59
N GLU A 105 -9.54 -11.29 8.88
CA GLU A 105 -10.63 -11.17 7.91
C GLU A 105 -11.09 -9.73 7.67
N PHE A 106 -10.68 -8.79 8.52
CA PHE A 106 -11.15 -7.41 8.46
C PHE A 106 -10.23 -6.49 7.67
N ARG A 107 -8.90 -6.76 7.72
CA ARG A 107 -7.92 -5.81 7.19
C ARG A 107 -6.64 -6.51 6.73
N ALA A 108 -6.03 -5.95 5.68
CA ALA A 108 -4.64 -6.21 5.33
C ALA A 108 -3.83 -4.92 5.45
N ALA A 109 -2.56 -5.03 5.87
CA ALA A 109 -1.67 -3.88 5.92
C ALA A 109 -0.22 -4.27 5.68
N TRP A 110 0.52 -3.39 5.02
CA TRP A 110 1.94 -3.52 4.75
C TRP A 110 2.60 -2.15 4.71
N MET A 111 3.92 -2.15 4.73
CA MET A 111 4.69 -0.94 4.55
C MET A 111 6.02 -1.22 3.87
N PHE A 112 6.54 -0.22 3.21
CA PHE A 112 7.90 -0.17 2.72
C PHE A 112 8.70 0.85 3.54
N VAL A 113 9.95 0.55 3.81
CA VAL A 113 10.87 1.46 4.51
C VAL A 113 12.15 1.55 3.68
N SER A 114 12.63 2.76 3.41
CA SER A 114 13.89 2.97 2.71
C SER A 114 15.08 2.39 3.48
N GLN A 115 16.17 2.05 2.79
CA GLN A 115 17.35 1.42 3.40
C GLN A 115 18.00 2.27 4.49
N ASP A 116 18.00 3.60 4.31
CA ASP A 116 18.49 4.59 5.28
C ASP A 116 17.49 4.90 6.40
N LYS A 117 16.27 4.36 6.30
CA LYS A 117 15.14 4.61 7.19
C LYS A 117 14.71 6.08 7.25
N ASP A 118 14.89 6.81 6.17
CA ASP A 118 14.46 8.22 6.05
C ASP A 118 13.05 8.34 5.47
N GLU A 119 12.54 7.27 4.84
CA GLU A 119 11.24 7.27 4.19
C GLU A 119 10.48 5.98 4.48
N ALA A 120 9.17 6.09 4.68
CA ALA A 120 8.28 4.94 4.82
C ALA A 120 6.91 5.20 4.19
N LEU A 121 6.42 4.21 3.45
CA LEU A 121 5.09 4.19 2.85
C LEU A 121 4.26 3.10 3.48
N VAL A 122 3.17 3.46 4.14
CA VAL A 122 2.26 2.55 4.84
C VAL A 122 0.94 2.47 4.10
N THR A 123 0.45 1.26 3.87
CA THR A 123 -0.85 1.04 3.23
C THR A 123 -1.67 0.06 4.06
N SER A 124 -2.95 0.34 4.20
CA SER A 124 -3.91 -0.59 4.78
C SER A 124 -5.22 -0.58 4.00
N VAL A 125 -5.83 -1.75 3.86
CA VAL A 125 -7.08 -1.96 3.12
C VAL A 125 -8.09 -2.66 4.03
N VAL A 126 -9.32 -2.15 4.04
CA VAL A 126 -10.46 -2.77 4.72
C VAL A 126 -11.02 -3.88 3.83
N ILE A 127 -10.88 -5.12 4.27
CA ILE A 127 -11.46 -6.28 3.57
C ILE A 127 -12.95 -6.39 3.93
N LYS A 128 -13.23 -6.26 5.21
CA LYS A 128 -14.57 -6.29 5.78
C LYS A 128 -14.61 -5.32 6.95
N ARG A 129 -15.62 -4.49 7.01
CA ARG A 129 -15.75 -3.53 8.10
C ARG A 129 -15.93 -4.24 9.44
N PRO A 130 -15.06 -3.99 10.44
CA PRO A 130 -15.25 -4.50 11.79
C PRO A 130 -16.41 -3.78 12.50
N GLU A 131 -17.02 -4.45 13.47
CA GLU A 131 -18.07 -3.85 14.30
C GLU A 131 -17.50 -2.82 15.29
N ASP A 132 -16.27 -3.06 15.77
CA ASP A 132 -15.58 -2.17 16.71
C ASP A 132 -14.94 -0.99 15.96
N ARG A 133 -15.07 0.18 16.57
CA ARG A 133 -14.46 1.42 16.08
C ARG A 133 -13.09 1.60 16.74
N GLY A 134 -12.12 1.90 15.91
CA GLY A 134 -10.76 2.19 16.34
C GLY A 134 -9.83 0.98 16.20
N PHE A 135 -8.81 1.20 15.40
CA PHE A 135 -7.77 0.22 15.14
C PHE A 135 -6.41 0.90 15.27
N THR A 136 -5.49 0.27 15.97
CA THR A 136 -4.13 0.77 16.10
C THR A 136 -3.19 -0.05 15.24
N LEU A 137 -2.54 0.57 14.27
CA LEU A 137 -1.56 -0.05 13.40
C LEU A 137 -0.14 0.27 13.90
N ARG A 138 0.58 -0.74 14.38
CA ARG A 138 2.00 -0.60 14.76
C ARG A 138 2.88 -0.76 13.54
N LEU A 139 3.73 0.22 13.31
CA LEU A 139 4.70 0.20 12.22
C LEU A 139 5.93 -0.63 12.55
N LYS A 140 6.74 -0.95 11.54
CA LYS A 140 7.95 -1.75 11.69
C LYS A 140 9.10 -1.14 10.89
N GLY A 141 10.33 -1.47 11.25
CA GLY A 141 11.53 -1.16 10.47
C GLY A 141 12.04 0.27 10.56
N LEU A 142 11.31 1.18 11.22
CA LEU A 142 11.74 2.56 11.41
C LEU A 142 12.95 2.66 12.35
N ASP A 143 13.62 3.81 12.35
CA ASP A 143 14.63 4.12 13.36
C ASP A 143 13.95 4.72 14.60
N PRO A 144 14.06 4.08 15.79
CA PRO A 144 13.42 4.58 16.99
C PRO A 144 13.94 5.96 17.44
N ALA A 145 15.14 6.34 17.03
CA ALA A 145 15.78 7.62 17.40
C ALA A 145 15.41 8.77 16.44
N LYS A 146 14.85 8.47 15.26
CA LYS A 146 14.43 9.49 14.30
C LYS A 146 13.01 9.98 14.58
N TYR A 147 12.73 11.19 14.13
CA TYR A 147 11.39 11.76 14.04
C TYR A 147 10.93 11.73 12.59
N TYR A 148 9.65 11.47 12.38
CA TYR A 148 9.04 11.36 11.05
C TYR A 148 7.86 12.29 10.95
N VAL A 149 7.81 13.08 9.90
CA VAL A 149 6.64 13.85 9.53
C VAL A 149 5.73 12.99 8.66
N ASP A 150 4.44 12.95 9.00
CA ASP A 150 3.40 12.45 8.12
C ASP A 150 3.12 13.52 7.06
N GLU A 151 3.38 13.23 5.79
CA GLU A 151 3.21 14.21 4.70
C GLU A 151 1.75 14.54 4.39
N ASP A 152 0.78 13.78 4.92
CA ASP A 152 -0.64 14.03 4.69
C ASP A 152 -1.21 15.10 5.64
N ASP A 153 -0.81 15.07 6.91
CA ASP A 153 -1.34 15.99 7.94
C ASP A 153 -0.28 16.92 8.55
N GLY A 154 1.01 16.68 8.28
CA GLY A 154 2.12 17.48 8.80
C GLY A 154 2.50 17.18 10.25
N GLU A 155 1.85 16.19 10.88
CA GLU A 155 2.14 15.80 12.26
C GLU A 155 3.49 15.06 12.36
N ILE A 156 4.18 15.27 13.50
CA ILE A 156 5.51 14.67 13.72
C ILE A 156 5.45 13.61 14.82
N TYR A 157 5.95 12.44 14.50
CA TYR A 157 5.99 11.28 15.38
C TYR A 157 7.42 10.78 15.56
N SER A 158 7.78 10.30 16.77
CA SER A 158 9.03 9.55 16.90
C SER A 158 8.87 8.14 16.30
N GLY A 159 9.94 7.60 15.71
CA GLY A 159 9.92 6.23 15.21
C GLY A 159 9.60 5.21 16.31
N ALA A 160 10.07 5.48 17.55
CA ALA A 160 9.72 4.69 18.72
C ALA A 160 8.19 4.69 18.99
N LEU A 161 7.52 5.83 18.90
CA LEU A 161 6.07 5.95 19.06
C LEU A 161 5.32 5.13 17.98
N LEU A 162 5.68 5.34 16.72
CA LEU A 162 5.06 4.66 15.57
C LEU A 162 5.19 3.14 15.65
N MET A 163 6.31 2.63 16.16
CA MET A 163 6.55 1.19 16.28
C MET A 163 5.92 0.56 17.54
N ASN A 164 5.86 1.27 18.66
CA ASN A 164 5.39 0.70 19.92
C ASN A 164 3.92 1.01 20.23
N ALA A 165 3.50 2.26 20.06
CA ALA A 165 2.09 2.66 20.22
C ALA A 165 1.32 2.50 18.90
N GLY A 166 1.93 2.85 17.77
CA GLY A 166 1.32 2.81 16.46
C GLY A 166 0.52 4.08 16.12
N ILE A 167 -0.13 4.04 14.97
CA ILE A 167 -1.07 5.07 14.51
C ILE A 167 -2.50 4.60 14.77
N CYS A 168 -3.31 5.48 15.32
CA CYS A 168 -4.73 5.21 15.48
C CYS A 168 -5.44 5.54 14.15
N LEU A 169 -6.18 4.56 13.67
CA LEU A 169 -6.99 4.71 12.47
C LEU A 169 -8.44 4.85 12.93
N ASP A 170 -9.00 6.03 12.71
CA ASP A 170 -10.42 6.27 13.01
C ASP A 170 -11.28 5.80 11.83
N PHE A 171 -12.17 4.86 12.12
CA PHE A 171 -13.04 4.24 11.13
C PHE A 171 -14.33 5.00 10.86
N ASN A 172 -14.38 6.28 11.14
CA ASN A 172 -15.56 7.08 10.86
C ASN A 172 -15.74 7.20 9.34
N GLY A 173 -16.57 6.29 8.79
CA GLY A 173 -16.96 6.28 7.39
C GLY A 173 -16.21 5.27 6.51
N GLU A 174 -15.36 4.42 7.05
CA GLU A 174 -14.75 3.34 6.26
C GLU A 174 -15.76 2.25 5.92
N TRP A 175 -15.71 1.78 4.68
CA TRP A 175 -16.52 0.72 4.12
C TRP A 175 -15.66 -0.44 3.63
N ASP A 176 -16.30 -1.57 3.35
CA ASP A 176 -15.64 -2.69 2.68
C ASP A 176 -15.00 -2.22 1.38
N GLY A 177 -13.70 -2.48 1.22
CA GLY A 177 -12.95 -2.05 0.07
C GLY A 177 -12.33 -0.65 0.16
N ASP A 178 -12.46 0.05 1.29
CA ASP A 178 -11.75 1.30 1.52
C ASP A 178 -10.27 1.04 1.88
N SER A 179 -9.46 2.04 1.63
CA SER A 179 -8.04 1.97 1.97
C SER A 179 -7.51 3.32 2.41
N PHE A 180 -6.43 3.29 3.17
CA PHE A 180 -5.62 4.48 3.39
C PHE A 180 -4.16 4.21 3.04
N LYS A 181 -3.44 5.28 2.79
CA LYS A 181 -2.01 5.31 2.58
C LYS A 181 -1.45 6.48 3.38
N LYS A 182 -0.33 6.27 4.06
CA LYS A 182 0.41 7.32 4.76
C LYS A 182 1.88 7.30 4.34
N HIS A 183 2.42 8.48 4.15
CA HIS A 183 3.78 8.68 3.73
C HIS A 183 4.56 9.44 4.80
N PHE A 184 5.57 8.79 5.37
CA PHE A 184 6.41 9.32 6.44
C PHE A 184 7.80 9.66 5.92
N LYS A 185 8.31 10.83 6.29
CA LYS A 185 9.70 11.26 6.02
C LYS A 185 10.41 11.67 7.29
N ALA A 186 11.65 11.22 7.44
CA ALA A 186 12.48 11.64 8.57
C ALA A 186 12.72 13.15 8.55
N VAL A 187 12.55 13.76 9.72
CA VAL A 187 12.87 15.18 9.94
C VAL A 187 14.39 15.31 9.99
N LYS A 188 14.93 16.18 9.16
CA LYS A 188 16.38 16.47 9.10
C LYS A 188 16.80 17.51 10.12
#